data_4dd95a9b41190cf3e5525216ed501b71
#
_entry.id   4dd95a9b41190cf3e5525216ed501b71
#
_cell.length_a   1.000
_cell.length_b   1.000
_cell.length_c   1.000
_cell.angle_alpha   90.00
_cell.angle_beta   90.00
_cell.angle_gamma   90.00
#
_symmetry.space_group_name_H-M   'P 1'
#
loop_
_entity.id
_entity.type
_entity.pdbx_description
1 polymer ?
#
loop_
_entity_poly.entity_id
_entity_poly.type
_entity_poly.pdbx_seq_one_letter_code
_entity_poly.pdbx_strand_id
1 'polypeptide(L)'
;MTYMMEKYPDRSFDVGIAEEHAVTFSSGMAKEGFIPVCNIYSTFMQRAYDQLIHDVALTESHVVFCLDRAGLVGEDGATHQGAFDIAYLRTIPGMSVCSPYDEVELRKLMYGACFDWQGPIAIRYPRGEGSRTDWQEPLSTYPYRKSRLLKQGDHLAILSFGPIGVTASEVINRLGEEGYSVTHLDLVFAKPLDEEALRQIFQRHTHILTLEEGCLNGGVGSAILQLAMNEGYQGKIKMLGLPDEFIPHGTPVEQRHYCGIDADGIYQSAKELLH
;
A
#
# COMPACT_ATOMS: atom_id res chain seq x y z
N MET A 1 7.86 11.29 -15.32
CA MET A 1 7.39 12.69 -15.51
C MET A 1 7.83 13.29 -16.85
N THR A 2 9.06 13.08 -17.33
CA THR A 2 9.60 13.68 -18.56
C THR A 2 8.64 13.63 -19.76
N TYR A 3 8.12 12.44 -20.08
CA TYR A 3 7.15 12.27 -21.19
C TYR A 3 5.88 13.12 -21.01
N MET A 4 5.37 13.26 -19.80
CA MET A 4 4.19 14.07 -19.49
C MET A 4 4.51 15.56 -19.67
N MET A 5 5.66 16.01 -19.19
CA MET A 5 6.13 17.40 -19.31
C MET A 5 6.37 17.80 -20.77
N GLU A 6 6.94 16.90 -21.58
CA GLU A 6 7.14 17.13 -23.01
C GLU A 6 5.82 17.22 -23.78
N LYS A 7 4.88 16.33 -23.46
CA LYS A 7 3.60 16.24 -24.20
C LYS A 7 2.56 17.25 -23.73
N TYR A 8 2.57 17.61 -22.46
CA TYR A 8 1.59 18.50 -21.83
C TYR A 8 2.29 19.54 -20.92
N PRO A 9 3.12 20.44 -21.46
CA PRO A 9 3.90 21.39 -20.68
C PRO A 9 3.02 22.32 -19.82
N ASP A 10 1.88 22.74 -20.32
CA ASP A 10 0.94 23.62 -19.60
C ASP A 10 0.16 22.92 -18.47
N ARG A 11 0.36 21.61 -18.31
CA ARG A 11 -0.28 20.77 -17.28
C ARG A 11 0.72 20.06 -16.39
N SER A 12 2.00 20.40 -16.50
CA SER A 12 3.07 19.74 -15.76
C SER A 12 3.94 20.78 -15.11
N PHE A 13 4.01 20.75 -13.77
CA PHE A 13 4.72 21.73 -12.96
C PHE A 13 5.84 21.04 -12.20
N ASP A 14 7.06 21.46 -12.42
CA ASP A 14 8.21 21.08 -11.58
C ASP A 14 8.41 22.18 -10.54
N VAL A 15 8.14 21.84 -9.28
CA VAL A 15 8.26 22.78 -8.15
C VAL A 15 9.63 22.71 -7.47
N GLY A 16 10.55 21.92 -8.02
CA GLY A 16 11.83 21.64 -7.40
C GLY A 16 11.71 20.74 -6.15
N ILE A 17 12.75 20.78 -5.29
CA ILE A 17 12.75 20.03 -4.02
C ILE A 17 12.02 20.87 -2.96
N ALA A 18 10.70 20.84 -3.03
CA ALA A 18 9.81 21.65 -2.18
C ALA A 18 8.48 20.92 -1.96
N GLU A 19 8.52 19.84 -1.17
CA GLU A 19 7.38 18.93 -0.96
C GLU A 19 6.19 19.65 -0.32
N GLU A 20 6.42 20.51 0.68
CA GLU A 20 5.39 21.30 1.34
C GLU A 20 4.67 22.22 0.33
N HIS A 21 5.45 22.89 -0.54
CA HIS A 21 4.88 23.72 -1.59
C HIS A 21 4.08 22.90 -2.60
N ALA A 22 4.58 21.73 -3.01
CA ALA A 22 3.88 20.84 -3.94
C ALA A 22 2.49 20.46 -3.41
N VAL A 23 2.39 20.14 -2.12
CA VAL A 23 1.11 19.75 -1.49
C VAL A 23 0.15 20.94 -1.37
N THR A 24 0.62 22.10 -0.86
CA THR A 24 -0.21 23.31 -0.75
C THR A 24 -0.67 23.80 -2.12
N PHE A 25 0.22 23.81 -3.12
CA PHE A 25 -0.09 24.18 -4.49
C PHE A 25 -1.16 23.26 -5.10
N SER A 26 -1.03 21.95 -4.89
CA SER A 26 -2.02 20.96 -5.33
C SER A 26 -3.40 21.21 -4.67
N SER A 27 -3.43 21.53 -3.39
CA SER A 27 -4.69 21.88 -2.72
C SER A 27 -5.34 23.14 -3.32
N GLY A 28 -4.54 24.17 -3.61
CA GLY A 28 -5.02 25.39 -4.30
C GLY A 28 -5.62 25.07 -5.67
N MET A 29 -4.96 24.23 -6.46
CA MET A 29 -5.46 23.79 -7.77
C MET A 29 -6.77 23.00 -7.63
N ALA A 30 -6.87 22.10 -6.65
CA ALA A 30 -8.09 21.32 -6.41
C ALA A 30 -9.29 22.23 -6.07
N LYS A 31 -9.09 23.33 -5.35
CA LYS A 31 -10.13 24.30 -5.03
C LYS A 31 -10.66 25.09 -6.25
N GLU A 32 -9.81 25.23 -7.26
CA GLU A 32 -10.18 25.83 -8.55
C GLU A 32 -10.80 24.81 -9.52
N GLY A 33 -11.06 23.58 -9.07
CA GLY A 33 -11.75 22.54 -9.84
C GLY A 33 -10.82 21.68 -10.71
N PHE A 34 -9.50 21.77 -10.55
CA PHE A 34 -8.56 20.85 -11.19
C PHE A 34 -8.48 19.53 -10.41
N ILE A 35 -7.96 18.50 -11.07
CA ILE A 35 -7.60 17.23 -10.46
C ILE A 35 -6.07 17.13 -10.46
N PRO A 36 -5.40 17.64 -9.40
CA PRO A 36 -3.96 17.59 -9.33
C PRO A 36 -3.47 16.19 -8.99
N VAL A 37 -2.46 15.73 -9.72
CA VAL A 37 -1.70 14.52 -9.42
C VAL A 37 -0.35 14.97 -8.86
N CYS A 38 -0.19 14.87 -7.55
CA CYS A 38 1.02 15.29 -6.83
C CYS A 38 1.95 14.09 -6.64
N ASN A 39 3.08 14.09 -7.33
CA ASN A 39 4.05 12.99 -7.28
C ASN A 39 5.24 13.35 -6.39
N ILE A 40 5.39 12.64 -5.28
CA ILE A 40 6.47 12.82 -4.30
C ILE A 40 6.96 11.43 -3.86
N TYR A 41 8.26 11.28 -3.57
CA TYR A 41 8.76 10.04 -2.97
C TYR A 41 8.15 9.80 -1.60
N SER A 42 7.81 8.55 -1.28
CA SER A 42 7.21 8.17 -0.01
C SER A 42 7.97 8.76 1.19
N THR A 43 9.29 8.57 1.24
CA THR A 43 10.12 9.08 2.34
C THR A 43 10.12 10.62 2.44
N PHE A 44 9.99 11.34 1.33
CA PHE A 44 10.02 12.80 1.34
C PHE A 44 8.64 13.44 1.57
N MET A 45 7.57 12.70 1.35
CA MET A 45 6.21 13.16 1.68
C MET A 45 6.04 13.47 3.18
N GLN A 46 6.83 12.87 4.05
CA GLN A 46 6.80 13.19 5.50
C GLN A 46 7.15 14.67 5.80
N ARG A 47 7.86 15.39 4.91
CA ARG A 47 8.11 16.83 5.06
C ARG A 47 6.83 17.65 4.93
N ALA A 48 5.88 17.19 4.13
CA ALA A 48 4.61 17.85 3.87
C ALA A 48 3.45 17.30 4.74
N TYR A 49 3.76 16.65 5.86
CA TYR A 49 2.74 16.03 6.71
C TYR A 49 1.74 17.04 7.27
N ASP A 50 2.22 18.23 7.66
CA ASP A 50 1.36 19.32 8.11
C ASP A 50 0.40 19.80 7.00
N GLN A 51 0.91 20.00 5.78
CA GLN A 51 0.12 20.43 4.63
C GLN A 51 -0.91 19.39 4.20
N LEU A 52 -0.57 18.09 4.32
CA LEU A 52 -1.54 17.01 4.09
C LEU A 52 -2.73 17.11 5.05
N ILE A 53 -2.50 17.48 6.30
CA ILE A 53 -3.55 17.63 7.31
C ILE A 53 -4.32 18.92 7.08
N HIS A 54 -3.66 20.09 7.09
CA HIS A 54 -4.32 21.39 7.13
C HIS A 54 -4.79 21.87 5.76
N ASP A 55 -3.97 21.72 4.73
CA ASP A 55 -4.30 22.27 3.42
C ASP A 55 -5.18 21.33 2.61
N VAL A 56 -5.03 20.00 2.80
CA VAL A 56 -5.69 19.01 1.95
C VAL A 56 -6.82 18.28 2.68
N ALA A 57 -6.54 17.57 3.77
CA ALA A 57 -7.53 16.70 4.39
C ALA A 57 -8.62 17.49 5.12
N LEU A 58 -8.24 18.50 5.92
CA LEU A 58 -9.18 19.36 6.63
C LEU A 58 -10.10 20.14 5.69
N THR A 59 -9.61 20.48 4.51
CA THR A 59 -10.36 21.22 3.48
C THR A 59 -11.06 20.30 2.47
N GLU A 60 -10.97 18.98 2.67
CA GLU A 60 -11.55 17.95 1.80
C GLU A 60 -11.14 18.10 0.31
N SER A 61 -9.95 18.64 0.06
CA SER A 61 -9.45 18.89 -1.29
C SER A 61 -9.19 17.57 -2.02
N HIS A 62 -9.71 17.43 -3.24
CA HIS A 62 -9.49 16.26 -4.07
C HIS A 62 -8.11 16.32 -4.73
N VAL A 63 -7.12 15.71 -4.09
CA VAL A 63 -5.73 15.60 -4.59
C VAL A 63 -5.35 14.13 -4.66
N VAL A 64 -4.78 13.73 -5.79
CA VAL A 64 -4.25 12.38 -6.01
C VAL A 64 -2.74 12.41 -5.75
N PHE A 65 -2.32 11.82 -4.64
CA PHE A 65 -0.90 11.69 -4.28
C PHE A 65 -0.34 10.39 -4.85
N CYS A 66 0.70 10.51 -5.67
CA CYS A 66 1.48 9.38 -6.17
C CYS A 66 2.76 9.26 -5.33
N LEU A 67 2.78 8.29 -4.41
CA LEU A 67 3.91 8.05 -3.52
C LEU A 67 4.86 7.05 -4.15
N ASP A 68 5.82 7.58 -4.90
CA ASP A 68 6.86 6.79 -5.54
C ASP A 68 7.88 6.28 -4.50
N ARG A 69 8.52 5.17 -4.76
CA ARG A 69 9.52 4.55 -3.87
C ARG A 69 8.96 4.18 -2.49
N ALA A 70 7.73 3.68 -2.46
CA ALA A 70 7.14 3.12 -1.24
C ALA A 70 7.77 1.76 -0.92
N GLY A 71 7.96 1.47 0.37
CA GLY A 71 8.61 0.24 0.82
C GLY A 71 10.13 0.31 0.76
N LEU A 72 10.77 -0.82 0.50
CA LEU A 72 12.21 -0.96 0.41
C LEU A 72 12.72 -0.48 -0.95
N VAL A 73 13.74 0.38 -0.93
CA VAL A 73 14.27 1.05 -2.13
C VAL A 73 15.68 0.61 -2.53
N GLY A 74 16.24 -0.35 -1.80
CA GLY A 74 17.51 -0.95 -2.16
C GLY A 74 18.72 -0.07 -1.88
N GLU A 75 19.49 0.21 -2.92
CA GLU A 75 20.78 0.89 -2.85
C GLU A 75 20.72 2.33 -2.33
N ASP A 76 19.56 2.99 -2.42
CA ASP A 76 19.39 4.36 -1.92
C ASP A 76 19.45 4.42 -0.37
N GLY A 77 19.25 3.28 0.31
CA GLY A 77 19.53 3.09 1.74
C GLY A 77 18.52 3.72 2.70
N ALA A 78 18.90 3.77 3.97
CA ALA A 78 18.04 4.12 5.09
C ALA A 78 17.35 5.49 4.99
N THR A 79 17.92 6.46 4.29
CA THR A 79 17.33 7.79 4.10
C THR A 79 16.22 7.84 3.05
N HIS A 80 16.07 6.78 2.26
CA HIS A 80 15.14 6.72 1.14
C HIS A 80 14.07 5.64 1.29
N GLN A 81 14.16 4.77 2.31
CA GLN A 81 13.13 3.73 2.54
C GLN A 81 11.75 4.38 2.74
N GLY A 82 10.79 3.96 1.94
CA GLY A 82 9.39 4.38 2.04
C GLY A 82 8.63 3.57 3.10
N ALA A 83 9.13 3.60 4.34
CA ALA A 83 8.69 2.72 5.43
C ALA A 83 7.51 3.27 6.23
N PHE A 84 7.35 4.60 6.31
CA PHE A 84 6.49 5.25 7.32
C PHE A 84 5.18 5.82 6.76
N ASP A 85 5.03 5.90 5.45
CA ASP A 85 3.90 6.54 4.78
C ASP A 85 2.54 5.94 5.18
N ILE A 86 2.44 4.62 5.26
CA ILE A 86 1.21 3.95 5.71
C ILE A 86 0.81 4.45 7.10
N ALA A 87 1.75 4.42 8.05
CA ALA A 87 1.49 4.74 9.45
C ALA A 87 1.00 6.18 9.62
N TYR A 88 1.72 7.18 9.08
CA TYR A 88 1.32 8.57 9.29
C TYR A 88 0.11 8.99 8.43
N LEU A 89 -0.06 8.45 7.22
CA LEU A 89 -1.23 8.76 6.41
C LEU A 89 -2.53 8.17 6.99
N ARG A 90 -2.44 7.00 7.62
CA ARG A 90 -3.59 6.40 8.29
C ARG A 90 -4.12 7.22 9.46
N THR A 91 -3.32 8.06 10.10
CA THR A 91 -3.80 8.95 11.18
C THR A 91 -4.64 10.11 10.66
N ILE A 92 -4.51 10.52 9.39
CA ILE A 92 -5.18 11.70 8.85
C ILE A 92 -6.66 11.41 8.54
N PRO A 93 -7.64 12.09 9.16
CA PRO A 93 -9.06 11.91 8.83
C PRO A 93 -9.35 12.21 7.36
N GLY A 94 -10.27 11.45 6.76
CA GLY A 94 -10.67 11.64 5.35
C GLY A 94 -9.68 11.16 4.30
N MET A 95 -8.40 10.94 4.62
CA MET A 95 -7.38 10.42 3.70
C MET A 95 -7.68 8.97 3.32
N SER A 96 -7.62 8.66 2.02
CA SER A 96 -7.59 7.28 1.52
C SER A 96 -6.17 6.88 1.15
N VAL A 97 -5.78 5.65 1.50
CA VAL A 97 -4.42 5.11 1.25
C VAL A 97 -4.55 3.75 0.60
N CYS A 98 -4.00 3.60 -0.60
CA CYS A 98 -4.03 2.35 -1.33
C CYS A 98 -2.66 2.01 -1.94
N SER A 99 -2.49 0.73 -2.26
CA SER A 99 -1.30 0.21 -2.94
C SER A 99 -1.72 -0.85 -3.95
N PRO A 100 -1.27 -0.76 -5.21
CA PRO A 100 -1.59 -1.76 -6.21
C PRO A 100 -0.83 -3.06 -5.97
N TYR A 101 -1.43 -4.18 -6.35
CA TYR A 101 -0.79 -5.48 -6.44
C TYR A 101 0.18 -5.56 -7.63
N ASP A 102 -0.24 -5.01 -8.78
CA ASP A 102 0.50 -5.00 -10.05
C ASP A 102 0.21 -3.72 -10.88
N GLU A 103 0.78 -3.63 -12.08
CA GLU A 103 0.65 -2.49 -12.98
C GLU A 103 -0.78 -2.31 -13.53
N VAL A 104 -1.51 -3.41 -13.70
CA VAL A 104 -2.92 -3.36 -14.13
C VAL A 104 -3.77 -2.73 -13.04
N GLU A 105 -3.53 -3.12 -11.79
CA GLU A 105 -4.25 -2.54 -10.67
C GLU A 105 -3.84 -1.08 -10.42
N LEU A 106 -2.55 -0.72 -10.54
CA LEU A 106 -2.11 0.67 -10.47
C LEU A 106 -2.89 1.54 -11.47
N ARG A 107 -3.05 1.06 -12.70
CA ARG A 107 -3.80 1.77 -13.73
C ARG A 107 -5.27 1.97 -13.36
N LYS A 108 -5.90 0.95 -12.74
CA LYS A 108 -7.29 1.02 -12.27
C LYS A 108 -7.46 1.96 -11.07
N LEU A 109 -6.51 1.92 -10.13
CA LEU A 109 -6.49 2.83 -8.98
C LEU A 109 -6.30 4.29 -9.42
N MET A 110 -5.36 4.56 -10.33
CA MET A 110 -5.15 5.89 -10.90
C MET A 110 -6.39 6.41 -11.64
N TYR A 111 -7.04 5.55 -12.43
CA TYR A 111 -8.26 5.94 -13.14
C TYR A 111 -9.38 6.28 -12.14
N GLY A 112 -9.62 5.41 -11.16
CA GLY A 112 -10.62 5.64 -10.10
C GLY A 112 -10.34 6.90 -9.30
N ALA A 113 -9.08 7.11 -8.89
CA ALA A 113 -8.67 8.30 -8.15
C ALA A 113 -8.86 9.60 -8.92
N CYS A 114 -8.64 9.60 -10.24
CA CYS A 114 -8.79 10.82 -11.05
C CYS A 114 -10.24 11.11 -11.47
N PHE A 115 -11.10 10.09 -11.65
CA PHE A 115 -12.37 10.27 -12.32
C PHE A 115 -13.62 9.83 -11.55
N ASP A 116 -13.49 8.87 -10.62
CA ASP A 116 -14.65 8.27 -9.98
C ASP A 116 -14.70 8.50 -8.46
N TRP A 117 -13.55 8.68 -7.80
CA TRP A 117 -13.47 8.83 -6.35
C TRP A 117 -13.37 10.29 -5.94
N GLN A 118 -13.56 10.58 -4.67
CA GLN A 118 -13.51 11.92 -4.13
C GLN A 118 -12.67 11.99 -2.86
N GLY A 119 -12.17 13.19 -2.55
CA GLY A 119 -11.32 13.47 -1.40
C GLY A 119 -9.84 13.19 -1.65
N PRO A 120 -8.99 13.32 -0.63
CA PRO A 120 -7.56 13.09 -0.74
C PRO A 120 -7.23 11.59 -0.81
N ILE A 121 -6.45 11.21 -1.81
CA ILE A 121 -6.12 9.81 -2.10
C ILE A 121 -4.61 9.67 -2.28
N ALA A 122 -3.98 8.79 -1.51
CA ALA A 122 -2.58 8.42 -1.66
C ALA A 122 -2.48 7.02 -2.28
N ILE A 123 -1.84 6.93 -3.43
CA ILE A 123 -1.50 5.68 -4.12
C ILE A 123 0.01 5.48 -3.97
N ARG A 124 0.41 4.45 -3.22
CA ARG A 124 1.82 4.13 -2.98
C ARG A 124 2.26 2.97 -3.87
N TYR A 125 3.45 3.08 -4.46
CA TYR A 125 4.02 2.04 -5.31
C TYR A 125 5.55 2.00 -5.21
N PRO A 126 6.20 0.82 -5.42
CA PRO A 126 7.63 0.67 -5.23
C PRO A 126 8.44 1.25 -6.38
N ARG A 127 9.75 1.38 -6.15
CA ARG A 127 10.75 1.54 -7.21
C ARG A 127 11.03 0.17 -7.84
N GLY A 128 11.18 0.11 -9.15
CA GLY A 128 11.61 -1.09 -9.86
C GLY A 128 10.85 -1.32 -11.16
N GLU A 129 11.15 -2.44 -11.78
CA GLU A 129 10.41 -2.93 -12.94
C GLU A 129 9.14 -3.62 -12.47
N GLY A 130 8.10 -3.53 -13.29
CA GLY A 130 6.84 -4.19 -13.04
C GLY A 130 6.87 -5.70 -13.25
N SER A 131 5.90 -6.37 -12.69
CA SER A 131 5.75 -7.82 -12.80
C SER A 131 5.02 -8.26 -14.08
N ARG A 132 4.32 -7.34 -14.74
CA ARG A 132 3.48 -7.63 -15.91
C ARG A 132 3.87 -6.83 -17.14
N THR A 133 3.88 -7.51 -18.29
CA THR A 133 4.10 -6.91 -19.62
C THR A 133 2.78 -6.56 -20.33
N ASP A 134 1.67 -7.17 -19.93
CA ASP A 134 0.32 -7.02 -20.50
C ASP A 134 -0.56 -6.04 -19.72
N TRP A 135 0.03 -5.02 -19.14
CA TRP A 135 -0.65 -4.03 -18.29
C TRP A 135 -1.61 -3.09 -19.04
N GLN A 136 -1.59 -3.07 -20.37
CA GLN A 136 -2.38 -2.16 -21.21
C GLN A 136 -3.83 -2.65 -21.45
N GLU A 137 -4.52 -3.03 -20.38
CA GLU A 137 -5.96 -3.31 -20.46
C GLU A 137 -6.76 -2.02 -20.70
N PRO A 138 -8.04 -2.09 -21.16
CA PRO A 138 -8.92 -0.93 -21.22
C PRO A 138 -9.00 -0.20 -19.88
N LEU A 139 -9.08 1.13 -19.91
CA LEU A 139 -9.22 1.93 -18.69
C LEU A 139 -10.53 1.58 -17.98
N SER A 140 -10.44 1.28 -16.71
CA SER A 140 -11.56 0.99 -15.82
C SER A 140 -11.20 1.35 -14.39
N THR A 141 -12.20 1.62 -13.57
CA THR A 141 -12.01 1.89 -12.15
C THR A 141 -11.83 0.62 -11.34
N TYR A 142 -11.10 0.71 -10.23
CA TYR A 142 -11.12 -0.30 -9.20
C TYR A 142 -12.29 -0.01 -8.22
N PRO A 143 -12.97 -1.04 -7.66
CA PRO A 143 -14.01 -0.82 -6.65
C PRO A 143 -13.46 -0.09 -5.43
N TYR A 144 -13.95 1.14 -5.18
CA TYR A 144 -13.44 2.00 -4.12
C TYR A 144 -13.61 1.37 -2.74
N ARG A 145 -12.53 1.37 -1.96
CA ARG A 145 -12.49 0.86 -0.58
C ARG A 145 -12.77 -0.65 -0.47
N LYS A 146 -12.51 -1.43 -1.52
CA LYS A 146 -12.70 -2.87 -1.52
C LYS A 146 -11.39 -3.63 -1.58
N SER A 147 -11.34 -4.73 -0.85
CA SER A 147 -10.30 -5.75 -0.96
C SER A 147 -10.60 -6.72 -2.10
N ARG A 148 -9.61 -7.50 -2.51
CA ARG A 148 -9.74 -8.51 -3.55
C ARG A 148 -9.39 -9.89 -3.03
N LEU A 149 -10.35 -10.81 -3.05
CA LEU A 149 -10.09 -12.22 -2.75
C LEU A 149 -9.40 -12.87 -3.96
N LEU A 150 -8.12 -13.20 -3.81
CA LEU A 150 -7.33 -13.84 -4.86
C LEU A 150 -7.44 -15.37 -4.82
N LYS A 151 -7.53 -15.94 -3.63
CA LYS A 151 -7.67 -17.38 -3.41
C LYS A 151 -8.45 -17.64 -2.14
N GLN A 152 -9.31 -18.63 -2.14
CA GLN A 152 -10.04 -19.07 -0.95
C GLN A 152 -9.44 -20.36 -0.40
N GLY A 153 -9.33 -20.47 0.92
CA GLY A 153 -8.86 -21.63 1.67
C GLY A 153 -9.41 -21.62 3.08
N ASP A 154 -8.99 -22.57 3.92
CA ASP A 154 -9.61 -22.78 5.23
C ASP A 154 -8.61 -22.88 6.39
N HIS A 155 -7.31 -23.17 6.14
CA HIS A 155 -6.33 -23.40 7.21
C HIS A 155 -5.71 -22.11 7.75
N LEU A 156 -5.41 -21.15 6.87
CA LEU A 156 -4.72 -19.89 7.16
C LEU A 156 -5.25 -18.81 6.22
N ALA A 157 -5.34 -17.57 6.67
CA ALA A 157 -5.52 -16.42 5.81
C ALA A 157 -4.23 -15.59 5.74
N ILE A 158 -3.73 -15.32 4.52
CA ILE A 158 -2.66 -14.36 4.27
C ILE A 158 -3.29 -13.09 3.68
N LEU A 159 -3.09 -11.96 4.38
CA LEU A 159 -3.63 -10.66 4.02
C LEU A 159 -2.46 -9.79 3.56
N SER A 160 -2.32 -9.55 2.27
CA SER A 160 -1.21 -8.78 1.71
C SER A 160 -1.62 -7.36 1.35
N PHE A 161 -0.69 -6.42 1.43
CA PHE A 161 -0.89 -5.03 1.03
C PHE A 161 0.19 -4.59 0.04
N GLY A 162 -0.23 -4.39 -1.21
CA GLY A 162 0.61 -3.96 -2.31
C GLY A 162 1.41 -5.09 -2.98
N PRO A 163 2.48 -4.79 -3.74
CA PRO A 163 3.17 -5.74 -4.62
C PRO A 163 3.80 -6.95 -3.92
N ILE A 164 4.05 -6.88 -2.61
CA ILE A 164 4.51 -8.03 -1.82
C ILE A 164 3.51 -9.20 -1.86
N GLY A 165 2.26 -8.93 -2.23
CA GLY A 165 1.23 -9.94 -2.48
C GLY A 165 1.59 -10.92 -3.59
N VAL A 166 2.44 -10.54 -4.55
CA VAL A 166 2.96 -11.46 -5.59
C VAL A 166 3.79 -12.55 -4.94
N THR A 167 4.73 -12.18 -4.07
CA THR A 167 5.53 -13.15 -3.29
C THR A 167 4.65 -14.01 -2.38
N ALA A 168 3.62 -13.42 -1.76
CA ALA A 168 2.65 -14.19 -0.98
C ALA A 168 1.92 -15.25 -1.82
N SER A 169 1.55 -14.93 -3.07
CA SER A 169 0.91 -15.90 -3.98
C SER A 169 1.83 -17.09 -4.30
N GLU A 170 3.12 -16.87 -4.49
CA GLU A 170 4.11 -17.94 -4.70
C GLU A 170 4.19 -18.86 -3.48
N VAL A 171 4.26 -18.27 -2.27
CA VAL A 171 4.29 -19.03 -1.01
C VAL A 171 2.99 -19.81 -0.81
N ILE A 172 1.85 -19.24 -1.12
CA ILE A 172 0.54 -19.91 -1.02
C ILE A 172 0.45 -21.11 -1.96
N ASN A 173 1.06 -21.03 -3.14
CA ASN A 173 1.11 -22.17 -4.06
C ASN A 173 2.02 -23.29 -3.51
N ARG A 174 3.21 -22.95 -2.97
CA ARG A 174 4.11 -23.90 -2.29
C ARG A 174 3.41 -24.58 -1.11
N LEU A 175 2.69 -23.85 -0.26
CA LEU A 175 1.91 -24.42 0.85
C LEU A 175 0.80 -25.33 0.34
N GLY A 176 0.17 -25.00 -0.80
CA GLY A 176 -0.83 -25.83 -1.46
C GLY A 176 -0.30 -27.18 -1.92
N GLU A 177 0.92 -27.23 -2.44
CA GLU A 177 1.61 -28.49 -2.81
C GLU A 177 1.85 -29.40 -1.59
N GLU A 178 1.95 -28.82 -0.40
CA GLU A 178 2.08 -29.54 0.87
C GLU A 178 0.71 -29.92 1.50
N GLY A 179 -0.41 -29.60 0.82
CA GLY A 179 -1.76 -29.92 1.27
C GLY A 179 -2.43 -28.87 2.14
N TYR A 180 -1.83 -27.67 2.30
CA TYR A 180 -2.47 -26.59 3.03
C TYR A 180 -3.39 -25.74 2.15
N SER A 181 -4.61 -25.53 2.61
CA SER A 181 -5.60 -24.66 1.97
C SER A 181 -5.52 -23.26 2.57
N VAL A 182 -4.98 -22.29 1.81
CA VAL A 182 -4.69 -20.93 2.29
C VAL A 182 -5.56 -19.91 1.54
N THR A 183 -6.24 -19.04 2.30
CA THR A 183 -6.91 -17.87 1.75
C THR A 183 -5.88 -16.77 1.46
N HIS A 184 -5.99 -16.11 0.31
CA HIS A 184 -5.24 -14.90 -0.04
C HIS A 184 -6.19 -13.75 -0.27
N LEU A 185 -6.17 -12.76 0.61
CA LEU A 185 -6.88 -11.50 0.46
C LEU A 185 -5.87 -10.38 0.17
N ASP A 186 -5.96 -9.76 -0.99
CA ASP A 186 -5.27 -8.52 -1.30
C ASP A 186 -6.08 -7.36 -0.74
N LEU A 187 -5.50 -6.63 0.19
CA LEU A 187 -6.19 -5.56 0.93
C LEU A 187 -6.48 -4.33 0.08
N VAL A 188 -5.62 -4.02 -0.89
CA VAL A 188 -5.64 -2.85 -1.78
C VAL A 188 -5.70 -1.52 -1.03
N PHE A 189 -6.54 -1.38 -0.01
CA PHE A 189 -6.67 -0.17 0.82
C PHE A 189 -6.18 -0.42 2.25
N ALA A 190 -5.20 0.40 2.68
CA ALA A 190 -4.78 0.49 4.08
C ALA A 190 -5.73 1.38 4.88
N LYS A 191 -6.42 2.31 4.18
CA LYS A 191 -7.42 3.22 4.75
C LYS A 191 -8.38 3.71 3.66
N PRO A 192 -9.70 3.60 3.90
CA PRO A 192 -10.28 2.76 4.94
C PRO A 192 -10.07 1.28 4.64
N LEU A 193 -10.04 0.44 5.66
CA LEU A 193 -10.06 -1.00 5.49
C LEU A 193 -11.43 -1.47 4.96
N ASP A 194 -11.44 -2.54 4.17
CA ASP A 194 -12.67 -3.27 3.83
C ASP A 194 -13.07 -4.14 5.03
N GLU A 195 -13.72 -3.51 6.02
CA GLU A 195 -14.10 -4.19 7.26
C GLU A 195 -15.03 -5.36 7.03
N GLU A 196 -15.89 -5.31 6.00
CA GLU A 196 -16.80 -6.40 5.66
C GLU A 196 -16.02 -7.66 5.25
N ALA A 197 -15.04 -7.52 4.34
CA ALA A 197 -14.17 -8.61 3.93
C ALA A 197 -13.36 -9.15 5.12
N LEU A 198 -12.84 -8.26 5.97
CA LEU A 198 -12.07 -8.65 7.16
C LEU A 198 -12.94 -9.40 8.19
N ARG A 199 -14.18 -8.98 8.44
CA ARG A 199 -15.12 -9.74 9.30
C ARG A 199 -15.36 -11.16 8.78
N GLN A 200 -15.48 -11.34 7.46
CA GLN A 200 -15.60 -12.68 6.87
C GLN A 200 -14.33 -13.52 7.10
N ILE A 201 -13.14 -12.90 7.01
CA ILE A 201 -11.88 -13.58 7.35
C ILE A 201 -11.86 -13.98 8.82
N PHE A 202 -12.20 -13.08 9.75
CA PHE A 202 -12.23 -13.36 11.19
C PHE A 202 -13.21 -14.48 11.58
N GLN A 203 -14.32 -14.61 10.86
CA GLN A 203 -15.30 -15.66 11.10
C GLN A 203 -14.82 -17.04 10.59
N ARG A 204 -14.00 -17.07 9.55
CA ARG A 204 -13.59 -18.32 8.88
C ARG A 204 -12.25 -18.87 9.32
N HIS A 205 -11.34 -18.00 9.75
CA HIS A 205 -9.96 -18.36 10.05
C HIS A 205 -9.60 -18.11 11.51
N THR A 206 -8.92 -19.07 12.11
CA THR A 206 -8.34 -18.94 13.45
C THR A 206 -6.88 -18.47 13.40
N HIS A 207 -6.27 -18.46 12.20
CA HIS A 207 -4.88 -18.04 11.97
C HIS A 207 -4.82 -17.06 10.81
N ILE A 208 -4.19 -15.91 11.05
CA ILE A 208 -4.06 -14.84 10.08
C ILE A 208 -2.60 -14.37 10.04
N LEU A 209 -2.05 -14.20 8.85
CA LEU A 209 -0.77 -13.59 8.58
C LEU A 209 -1.00 -12.29 7.78
N THR A 210 -0.59 -11.14 8.31
CA THR A 210 -0.60 -9.88 7.54
C THR A 210 0.77 -9.61 6.97
N LEU A 211 0.83 -8.99 5.79
CA LEU A 211 2.07 -8.76 5.05
C LEU A 211 2.06 -7.40 4.37
N GLU A 212 3.06 -6.56 4.70
CA GLU A 212 3.24 -5.23 4.14
C GLU A 212 4.72 -4.84 4.01
N GLU A 213 5.07 -4.03 3.01
CA GLU A 213 6.35 -3.29 2.97
C GLU A 213 6.16 -1.90 3.60
N GLY A 214 5.90 -1.88 4.89
CA GLY A 214 5.73 -0.70 5.75
C GLY A 214 6.13 -1.06 7.17
N CYS A 215 6.37 -0.06 8.02
CA CYS A 215 6.71 -0.31 9.41
C CYS A 215 5.55 -1.01 10.14
N LEU A 216 5.85 -2.01 10.97
CA LEU A 216 4.85 -2.74 11.75
C LEU A 216 4.08 -1.82 12.70
N ASN A 217 4.78 -0.83 13.28
CA ASN A 217 4.18 0.15 14.18
C ASN A 217 3.28 1.13 13.41
N GLY A 218 1.95 1.00 13.57
CA GLY A 218 0.97 1.85 12.90
C GLY A 218 0.67 1.46 11.44
N GLY A 219 1.29 0.40 10.90
CA GLY A 219 1.04 -0.12 9.57
C GLY A 219 -0.35 -0.76 9.39
N VAL A 220 -0.54 -1.44 8.28
CA VAL A 220 -1.82 -2.11 7.95
C VAL A 220 -2.10 -3.26 8.91
N GLY A 221 -1.08 -4.06 9.25
CA GLY A 221 -1.21 -5.14 10.23
C GLY A 221 -1.71 -4.65 11.58
N SER A 222 -1.20 -3.50 12.06
CA SER A 222 -1.67 -2.85 13.29
C SER A 222 -3.15 -2.44 13.20
N ALA A 223 -3.62 -1.96 12.03
CA ALA A 223 -5.02 -1.61 11.83
C ALA A 223 -5.93 -2.84 11.87
N ILE A 224 -5.49 -3.92 11.24
CA ILE A 224 -6.23 -5.19 11.21
C ILE A 224 -6.30 -5.78 12.63
N LEU A 225 -5.20 -5.73 13.39
CA LEU A 225 -5.17 -6.17 14.78
C LEU A 225 -6.16 -5.36 15.64
N GLN A 226 -6.19 -4.04 15.48
CA GLN A 226 -7.14 -3.16 16.17
C GLN A 226 -8.59 -3.52 15.83
N LEU A 227 -8.89 -3.73 14.54
CA LEU A 227 -10.22 -4.15 14.11
C LEU A 227 -10.59 -5.53 14.68
N ALA A 228 -9.67 -6.50 14.62
CA ALA A 228 -9.88 -7.84 15.15
C ALA A 228 -10.22 -7.81 16.65
N MET A 229 -9.52 -6.99 17.43
CA MET A 229 -9.82 -6.81 18.87
C MET A 229 -11.19 -6.20 19.09
N ASN A 230 -11.59 -5.19 18.30
CA ASN A 230 -12.91 -4.57 18.39
C ASN A 230 -14.04 -5.53 18.02
N GLU A 231 -13.81 -6.45 17.08
CA GLU A 231 -14.74 -7.50 16.65
C GLU A 231 -14.74 -8.75 17.57
N GLY A 232 -13.89 -8.76 18.60
CA GLY A 232 -13.79 -9.88 19.55
C GLY A 232 -13.14 -11.14 18.98
N TYR A 233 -12.31 -10.99 17.95
CA TYR A 233 -11.60 -12.12 17.35
C TYR A 233 -10.65 -12.79 18.35
N GLN A 234 -10.72 -14.12 18.43
CA GLN A 234 -9.96 -14.93 19.41
C GLN A 234 -8.84 -15.75 18.76
N GLY A 235 -8.63 -15.65 17.46
CA GLY A 235 -7.59 -16.37 16.75
C GLY A 235 -6.22 -15.71 16.89
N LYS A 236 -5.22 -16.29 16.24
CA LYS A 236 -3.86 -15.77 16.21
C LYS A 236 -3.64 -14.89 14.99
N ILE A 237 -3.05 -13.72 15.18
CA ILE A 237 -2.59 -12.84 14.12
C ILE A 237 -1.08 -12.67 14.23
N LYS A 238 -0.34 -13.02 13.18
CA LYS A 238 1.08 -12.71 13.02
C LYS A 238 1.22 -11.61 11.98
N MET A 239 2.03 -10.60 12.27
CA MET A 239 2.26 -9.49 11.37
C MET A 239 3.68 -9.56 10.81
N LEU A 240 3.82 -9.46 9.50
CA LEU A 240 5.09 -9.30 8.80
C LEU A 240 5.14 -7.94 8.11
N GLY A 241 6.24 -7.25 8.30
CA GLY A 241 6.53 -5.93 7.77
C GLY A 241 7.94 -5.50 8.15
N LEU A 242 8.23 -4.21 8.01
CA LEU A 242 9.53 -3.68 8.35
C LEU A 242 9.67 -3.58 9.87
N PRO A 243 10.76 -4.12 10.47
CA PRO A 243 11.00 -4.08 11.90
C PRO A 243 11.24 -2.63 12.40
N ASP A 244 11.23 -2.45 13.72
CA ASP A 244 11.46 -1.15 14.37
C ASP A 244 12.94 -0.77 14.39
N GLU A 245 13.52 -0.66 13.17
CA GLU A 245 14.91 -0.27 12.95
C GLU A 245 15.09 0.36 11.57
N PHE A 246 16.18 1.13 11.37
CA PHE A 246 16.52 1.68 10.07
C PHE A 246 17.18 0.62 9.20
N ILE A 247 16.49 0.24 8.11
CA ILE A 247 16.99 -0.78 7.19
C ILE A 247 18.17 -0.23 6.38
N PRO A 248 19.34 -0.88 6.43
CA PRO A 248 20.52 -0.43 5.71
C PRO A 248 20.35 -0.53 4.20
N HIS A 249 21.29 0.08 3.44
CA HIS A 249 21.35 -0.11 1.99
C HIS A 249 21.68 -1.57 1.64
N GLY A 250 21.20 -2.01 0.49
CA GLY A 250 21.39 -3.35 -0.06
C GLY A 250 20.56 -3.48 -1.33
N THR A 251 20.46 -4.64 -1.91
CA THR A 251 19.46 -4.91 -2.95
C THR A 251 18.08 -5.07 -2.30
N PRO A 252 16.97 -4.80 -3.00
CA PRO A 252 15.63 -5.07 -2.46
C PRO A 252 15.43 -6.52 -2.01
N VAL A 253 16.10 -7.48 -2.65
CA VAL A 253 16.06 -8.90 -2.28
C VAL A 253 16.73 -9.12 -0.92
N GLU A 254 17.95 -8.59 -0.72
CA GLU A 254 18.67 -8.67 0.56
C GLU A 254 17.89 -7.98 1.69
N GLN A 255 17.29 -6.83 1.40
CA GLN A 255 16.50 -6.08 2.37
C GLN A 255 15.23 -6.84 2.78
N ARG A 256 14.50 -7.46 1.84
CA ARG A 256 13.34 -8.31 2.15
C ARG A 256 13.74 -9.54 2.96
N HIS A 257 14.87 -10.17 2.62
CA HIS A 257 15.42 -11.28 3.41
C HIS A 257 15.77 -10.84 4.83
N TYR A 258 16.46 -9.71 4.98
CA TYR A 258 16.80 -9.12 6.28
C TYR A 258 15.55 -8.85 7.14
N CYS A 259 14.48 -8.35 6.55
CA CYS A 259 13.21 -8.08 7.23
C CYS A 259 12.34 -9.34 7.43
N GLY A 260 12.73 -10.50 6.90
CA GLY A 260 11.94 -11.73 6.97
C GLY A 260 10.62 -11.68 6.19
N ILE A 261 10.57 -10.85 5.15
CA ILE A 261 9.40 -10.69 4.28
C ILE A 261 9.65 -11.17 2.84
N ASP A 262 10.74 -11.90 2.63
CA ASP A 262 10.96 -12.69 1.41
C ASP A 262 10.10 -13.96 1.39
N ALA A 263 10.18 -14.73 0.31
CA ALA A 263 9.37 -15.95 0.17
C ALA A 263 9.64 -16.96 1.30
N ASP A 264 10.88 -17.11 1.74
CA ASP A 264 11.23 -18.06 2.81
C ASP A 264 10.75 -17.56 4.18
N GLY A 265 10.90 -16.27 4.49
CA GLY A 265 10.40 -15.67 5.73
C GLY A 265 8.87 -15.75 5.85
N ILE A 266 8.15 -15.46 4.75
CA ILE A 266 6.69 -15.60 4.69
C ILE A 266 6.30 -17.07 4.89
N TYR A 267 6.96 -17.99 4.18
CA TYR A 267 6.70 -19.42 4.29
C TYR A 267 6.91 -19.95 5.72
N GLN A 268 8.04 -19.64 6.36
CA GLN A 268 8.31 -20.05 7.72
C GLN A 268 7.27 -19.50 8.70
N SER A 269 6.92 -18.22 8.56
CA SER A 269 5.89 -17.59 9.39
C SER A 269 4.50 -18.21 9.21
N ALA A 270 4.16 -18.62 8.00
CA ALA A 270 2.92 -19.35 7.73
C ALA A 270 2.95 -20.75 8.37
N LYS A 271 4.07 -21.48 8.27
CA LYS A 271 4.23 -22.80 8.88
C LYS A 271 4.12 -22.75 10.41
N GLU A 272 4.70 -21.73 11.05
CA GLU A 272 4.57 -21.54 12.52
C GLU A 272 3.12 -21.31 12.97
N LEU A 273 2.28 -20.69 12.12
CA LEU A 273 0.87 -20.51 12.42
C LEU A 273 0.05 -21.77 12.16
N LEU A 274 0.50 -22.65 11.27
CA LEU A 274 -0.19 -23.89 10.89
C LEU A 274 0.11 -25.06 11.86
N HIS A 275 1.09 -24.90 12.75
CA HIS A 275 1.50 -25.86 13.79
C HIS A 275 1.33 -25.31 15.19
#